data_38bd05d44d64e9186b910aaa82016f1e
#
_entry.id   38bd05d44d64e9186b910aaa82016f1e
#
_cell.length_a   1.000
_cell.length_b   1.000
_cell.length_c   1.000
_cell.angle_alpha   90.00
_cell.angle_beta   90.00
_cell.angle_gamma   90.00
#
_symmetry.space_group_name_H-M   'P 1'
#
loop_
_entity.id
_entity.type
_entity.pdbx_description
1 polymer ?
#
loop_
_entity_poly.entity_id
_entity_poly.type
_entity_poly.pdbx_seq_one_letter_code
_entity_poly.pdbx_strand_id
1 'polypeptide(L)'
;MCTVLSCIPGRLAFVETEDERFILERYDPLEKREYVRFVIGRKDEDSQVEQGVFQAAAQALEWQSITGSDADELNELRAWFSKNLERPTSFGRDKLRLGICWFKTGSTEHISRIWEMVNILERNGIYVKKIRTDRPGYVIYEDEWQLVAEPFRKGTMPGR
;
A
#
# COMPACT_ATOMS: atom_id res chain seq x y z
N MET A 1 17.32 40.76 11.92
CA MET A 1 16.11 41.07 12.72
C MET A 1 15.52 39.75 13.19
N CYS A 2 15.47 39.57 14.50
CA CYS A 2 14.93 38.33 15.07
C CYS A 2 13.40 38.36 15.00
N THR A 3 12.82 37.36 14.42
CA THR A 3 11.39 37.23 14.28
C THR A 3 10.80 36.39 15.41
N VAL A 4 9.66 36.82 15.88
CA VAL A 4 8.99 36.38 17.10
C VAL A 4 8.52 34.94 16.99
N LEU A 5 8.93 34.12 17.96
CA LEU A 5 8.38 32.81 18.23
C LEU A 5 6.96 32.95 18.78
N SER A 6 5.97 32.51 18.03
CA SER A 6 4.63 32.26 18.53
C SER A 6 4.48 30.76 18.81
N CYS A 7 4.57 30.39 20.09
CA CYS A 7 4.24 29.05 20.56
C CYS A 7 2.72 28.90 20.68
N ILE A 8 2.11 28.17 19.77
CA ILE A 8 0.78 27.60 19.96
C ILE A 8 0.98 26.14 20.36
N PRO A 9 0.28 25.61 21.37
CA PRO A 9 0.45 24.22 21.82
C PRO A 9 0.17 23.26 20.65
N GLY A 10 1.21 22.57 20.21
CA GLY A 10 1.14 21.59 19.13
C GLY A 10 1.60 22.05 17.74
N ARG A 11 2.07 23.31 17.58
CA ARG A 11 2.65 23.79 16.32
C ARG A 11 3.85 24.67 16.57
N LEU A 12 5.02 24.25 16.10
CA LEU A 12 6.15 25.14 15.90
C LEU A 12 6.00 25.76 14.51
N ALA A 13 5.62 27.03 14.46
CA ALA A 13 5.60 27.79 13.21
C ALA A 13 6.84 28.68 13.15
N PHE A 14 7.81 28.30 12.33
CA PHE A 14 8.90 29.15 11.89
C PHE A 14 8.56 29.60 10.46
N VAL A 15 8.50 30.87 10.19
CA VAL A 15 8.31 31.41 8.83
C VAL A 15 9.38 32.46 8.57
N GLU A 16 10.40 32.08 7.82
CA GLU A 16 11.34 33.08 7.28
C GLU A 16 11.80 32.85 5.84
N THR A 17 11.53 31.70 5.21
CA THR A 17 11.84 31.52 3.78
C THR A 17 10.74 30.76 3.06
N GLU A 18 10.60 30.98 1.75
CA GLU A 18 9.64 30.25 0.91
C GLU A 18 9.85 28.74 0.97
N ASP A 19 11.08 28.29 1.22
CA ASP A 19 11.44 26.89 1.38
C ASP A 19 10.86 26.27 2.67
N GLU A 20 10.75 27.05 3.76
CA GLU A 20 10.17 26.58 5.02
C GLU A 20 8.64 26.46 4.95
N ARG A 21 7.96 27.31 4.17
CA ARG A 21 6.54 27.15 3.85
C ARG A 21 6.26 25.83 3.15
N PHE A 22 7.14 25.47 2.23
CA PHE A 22 7.02 24.23 1.47
C PHE A 22 7.17 22.98 2.34
N ILE A 23 7.96 23.06 3.41
CA ILE A 23 8.12 21.98 4.42
C ILE A 23 6.87 21.88 5.30
N LEU A 24 6.27 23.00 5.70
CA LEU A 24 5.07 23.01 6.56
C LEU A 24 3.79 22.54 5.82
N GLU A 25 3.67 22.85 4.52
CA GLU A 25 2.55 22.35 3.71
C GLU A 25 2.58 20.84 3.47
N ARG A 26 3.75 20.19 3.65
CA ARG A 26 3.92 18.73 3.57
C ARG A 26 3.65 18.00 4.88
N TYR A 27 3.49 18.72 5.99
CA TYR A 27 3.16 18.10 7.26
C TYR A 27 1.64 17.85 7.35
N ASP A 28 1.20 16.76 6.73
CA ASP A 28 -0.12 16.19 6.96
C ASP A 28 -0.01 15.25 8.18
N PRO A 29 -0.70 15.53 9.31
CA PRO A 29 -0.75 14.61 10.45
C PRO A 29 -1.33 13.24 10.08
N LEU A 30 -1.96 13.10 8.91
CA LEU A 30 -2.40 11.82 8.34
C LEU A 30 -1.27 11.06 7.63
N GLU A 31 -0.12 11.69 7.33
CA GLU A 31 1.05 11.03 6.73
C GLU A 31 1.79 10.06 7.67
N LYS A 32 1.45 10.00 8.95
CA LYS A 32 1.95 8.98 9.88
C LYS A 32 1.48 7.55 9.58
N ARG A 33 0.67 7.36 8.55
CA ARG A 33 0.29 6.02 8.09
C ARG A 33 1.37 5.49 7.15
N GLU A 34 2.26 4.70 7.71
CA GLU A 34 3.49 4.23 7.07
C GLU A 34 3.26 3.20 5.97
N TYR A 35 2.07 2.59 5.93
CA TYR A 35 1.77 1.48 5.03
C TYR A 35 0.57 1.79 4.13
N VAL A 36 0.70 1.38 2.87
CA VAL A 36 -0.34 1.55 1.85
C VAL A 36 -0.65 0.23 1.18
N ARG A 37 -1.91 0.01 0.86
CA ARG A 37 -2.39 -1.14 0.10
C ARG A 37 -3.45 -0.70 -0.90
N PHE A 38 -3.47 -1.39 -2.03
CA PHE A 38 -4.45 -1.20 -3.08
C PHE A 38 -5.36 -2.43 -3.13
N VAL A 39 -6.67 -2.21 -3.01
CA VAL A 39 -7.67 -3.27 -2.85
C VAL A 39 -8.85 -3.05 -3.78
N ILE A 40 -9.51 -4.15 -4.13
CA ILE A 40 -10.81 -4.14 -4.81
C ILE A 40 -11.90 -4.52 -3.81
N GLY A 41 -13.15 -4.14 -4.05
CA GLY A 41 -14.27 -4.37 -3.12
C GLY A 41 -14.68 -5.85 -2.93
N ARG A 42 -13.96 -6.80 -3.55
CA ARG A 42 -14.19 -8.23 -3.40
C ARG A 42 -13.35 -8.78 -2.25
N LYS A 43 -13.95 -9.61 -1.41
CA LYS A 43 -13.22 -10.31 -0.34
C LYS A 43 -12.52 -11.56 -0.88
N ASP A 44 -11.32 -11.78 -0.35
CA ASP A 44 -10.58 -13.03 -0.54
C ASP A 44 -11.22 -14.15 0.29
N GLU A 45 -11.30 -15.34 -0.27
CA GLU A 45 -11.97 -16.47 0.37
C GLU A 45 -11.19 -16.99 1.59
N ASP A 46 -9.87 -16.96 1.54
CA ASP A 46 -9.01 -17.46 2.62
C ASP A 46 -8.86 -16.45 3.76
N SER A 47 -8.48 -15.21 3.44
CA SER A 47 -8.18 -14.17 4.44
C SER A 47 -9.41 -13.42 4.94
N GLN A 48 -10.55 -13.49 4.22
CA GLN A 48 -11.77 -12.70 4.46
C GLN A 48 -11.55 -11.18 4.43
N VAL A 49 -10.43 -10.74 3.86
CA VAL A 49 -10.06 -9.35 3.65
C VAL A 49 -10.23 -8.99 2.18
N GLU A 50 -10.36 -7.71 1.87
CA GLU A 50 -10.47 -7.26 0.47
C GLU A 50 -9.25 -7.72 -0.34
N GLN A 51 -9.51 -8.26 -1.54
CA GLN A 51 -8.46 -8.69 -2.45
C GLN A 51 -7.54 -7.55 -2.84
N GLY A 52 -6.25 -7.82 -2.89
CA GLY A 52 -5.25 -6.85 -3.35
C GLY A 52 -5.20 -6.73 -4.87
N VAL A 53 -4.60 -5.64 -5.32
CA VAL A 53 -4.43 -5.32 -6.75
C VAL A 53 -3.74 -6.43 -7.56
N PHE A 54 -2.74 -7.12 -6.99
CA PHE A 54 -2.04 -8.22 -7.67
C PHE A 54 -2.93 -9.43 -7.91
N GLN A 55 -3.78 -9.76 -6.95
CA GLN A 55 -4.74 -10.85 -7.07
C GLN A 55 -5.82 -10.50 -8.10
N ALA A 56 -6.31 -9.26 -8.07
CA ALA A 56 -7.26 -8.76 -9.06
C ALA A 56 -6.68 -8.80 -10.47
N ALA A 57 -5.42 -8.38 -10.66
CA ALA A 57 -4.72 -8.42 -11.94
C ALA A 57 -4.55 -9.87 -12.45
N ALA A 58 -4.16 -10.79 -11.57
CA ALA A 58 -4.02 -12.20 -11.92
C ALA A 58 -5.35 -12.81 -12.37
N GLN A 59 -6.43 -12.57 -11.64
CA GLN A 59 -7.76 -13.07 -11.99
C GLN A 59 -8.29 -12.46 -13.28
N ALA A 60 -8.07 -11.16 -13.50
CA ALA A 60 -8.51 -10.49 -14.72
C ALA A 60 -7.86 -11.07 -15.99
N LEU A 61 -6.58 -11.45 -15.91
CA LEU A 61 -5.86 -12.14 -16.97
C LEU A 61 -6.33 -13.58 -17.16
N GLU A 62 -6.51 -14.33 -16.07
CA GLU A 62 -6.96 -15.72 -16.08
C GLU A 62 -8.37 -15.86 -16.67
N TRP A 63 -9.27 -14.96 -16.31
CA TRP A 63 -10.65 -14.96 -16.82
C TRP A 63 -10.80 -14.24 -18.16
N GLN A 64 -9.70 -13.77 -18.74
CA GLN A 64 -9.68 -13.03 -20.00
C GLN A 64 -10.61 -11.80 -20.00
N SER A 65 -10.85 -11.21 -18.83
CA SER A 65 -11.61 -9.96 -18.72
C SER A 65 -10.80 -8.73 -19.15
N ILE A 66 -9.49 -8.86 -19.19
CA ILE A 66 -8.55 -7.91 -19.79
C ILE A 66 -7.77 -8.61 -20.88
N THR A 67 -7.77 -8.07 -22.10
CA THR A 67 -7.17 -8.66 -23.30
C THR A 67 -6.39 -7.62 -24.10
N GLY A 68 -5.65 -8.07 -25.12
CA GLY A 68 -4.90 -7.20 -26.02
C GLY A 68 -3.76 -6.46 -25.32
N SER A 69 -3.49 -5.23 -25.73
CA SER A 69 -2.38 -4.41 -25.20
C SER A 69 -2.44 -4.19 -23.69
N ASP A 70 -3.64 -4.10 -23.11
CA ASP A 70 -3.81 -3.95 -21.66
C ASP A 70 -3.37 -5.20 -20.91
N ALA A 71 -3.62 -6.39 -21.47
CA ALA A 71 -3.16 -7.64 -20.90
C ALA A 71 -1.62 -7.77 -20.99
N ASP A 72 -1.05 -7.35 -22.10
CA ASP A 72 0.41 -7.37 -22.30
C ASP A 72 1.11 -6.44 -21.29
N GLU A 73 0.63 -5.20 -21.17
CA GLU A 73 1.14 -4.21 -20.21
C GLU A 73 0.99 -4.69 -18.76
N LEU A 74 -0.14 -5.31 -18.42
CA LEU A 74 -0.39 -5.87 -17.09
C LEU A 74 0.55 -7.05 -16.78
N ASN A 75 0.86 -7.89 -17.76
CA ASN A 75 1.83 -8.97 -17.63
C ASN A 75 3.26 -8.45 -17.44
N GLU A 76 3.65 -7.38 -18.15
CA GLU A 76 4.96 -6.75 -17.99
C GLU A 76 5.12 -6.18 -16.58
N LEU A 77 4.11 -5.48 -16.06
CA LEU A 77 4.09 -4.97 -14.69
C LEU A 77 4.21 -6.11 -13.65
N ARG A 78 3.47 -7.19 -13.82
CA ARG A 78 3.56 -8.36 -12.94
C ARG A 78 4.96 -9.02 -12.99
N ALA A 79 5.56 -9.10 -14.17
CA ALA A 79 6.92 -9.61 -14.35
C ALA A 79 7.94 -8.71 -13.65
N TRP A 80 7.77 -7.39 -13.74
CA TRP A 80 8.61 -6.44 -13.02
C TRP A 80 8.55 -6.66 -11.51
N PHE A 81 7.35 -6.79 -10.93
CA PHE A 81 7.18 -7.07 -9.50
C PHE A 81 7.78 -8.42 -9.10
N SER A 82 7.65 -9.45 -9.93
CA SER A 82 8.23 -10.76 -9.66
C SER A 82 9.76 -10.71 -9.60
N LYS A 83 10.39 -9.77 -10.31
CA LYS A 83 11.84 -9.56 -10.32
C LYS A 83 12.32 -8.63 -9.21
N ASN A 84 11.55 -7.62 -8.85
CA ASN A 84 11.96 -6.51 -7.98
C ASN A 84 11.33 -6.54 -6.58
N LEU A 85 10.50 -7.53 -6.29
CA LEU A 85 9.87 -7.71 -4.98
C LEU A 85 10.16 -9.12 -4.48
N GLU A 86 10.86 -9.23 -3.38
CA GLU A 86 11.15 -10.53 -2.76
C GLU A 86 9.86 -11.22 -2.27
N ARG A 87 9.77 -12.50 -2.57
CA ARG A 87 8.69 -13.33 -1.99
C ARG A 87 9.21 -13.95 -0.70
N PRO A 88 8.51 -13.78 0.42
CA PRO A 88 8.90 -14.43 1.65
C PRO A 88 8.79 -15.96 1.50
N THR A 89 9.93 -16.63 1.43
CA THR A 89 10.02 -18.09 1.26
C THR A 89 10.16 -18.85 2.58
N SER A 90 10.53 -18.14 3.65
CA SER A 90 10.91 -18.70 4.94
C SER A 90 9.76 -19.07 5.88
N PHE A 91 8.53 -18.77 5.50
CA PHE A 91 7.34 -19.08 6.30
C PHE A 91 6.52 -20.19 5.65
N GLY A 92 6.08 -21.18 6.44
CA GLY A 92 5.25 -22.26 5.95
C GLY A 92 4.05 -21.73 5.13
N ARG A 93 3.66 -22.46 4.10
CA ARG A 93 2.60 -22.06 3.15
C ARG A 93 1.31 -21.58 3.84
N ASP A 94 0.98 -22.18 4.99
CA ASP A 94 -0.25 -21.87 5.74
C ASP A 94 -0.24 -20.46 6.36
N LYS A 95 0.93 -19.98 6.83
CA LYS A 95 1.05 -18.60 7.37
C LYS A 95 0.99 -17.54 6.28
N LEU A 96 1.55 -17.84 5.11
CA LEU A 96 1.53 -16.90 3.96
C LEU A 96 0.14 -16.77 3.33
N ARG A 97 -0.72 -17.78 3.44
CA ARG A 97 -2.11 -17.73 2.91
C ARG A 97 -2.95 -16.67 3.60
N LEU A 98 -2.69 -16.40 4.87
CA LEU A 98 -3.39 -15.37 5.65
C LEU A 98 -2.66 -14.02 5.64
N GLY A 99 -1.46 -13.98 5.11
CA GLY A 99 -0.61 -12.81 5.06
C GLY A 99 -1.09 -11.81 4.02
N ILE A 100 -1.18 -10.55 4.42
CA ILE A 100 -1.55 -9.41 3.59
C ILE A 100 -0.33 -8.56 3.35
N CYS A 101 -0.01 -8.31 2.08
CA CYS A 101 1.08 -7.44 1.69
C CYS A 101 0.66 -5.96 1.78
N TRP A 102 1.52 -5.17 2.40
CA TRP A 102 1.45 -3.72 2.49
C TRP A 102 2.75 -3.12 1.98
N PHE A 103 2.67 -2.01 1.27
CA PHE A 103 3.85 -1.27 0.84
C PHE A 103 4.17 -0.14 1.81
N LYS A 104 5.45 0.09 2.06
CA LYS A 104 5.91 1.28 2.79
C LYS A 104 5.67 2.52 1.92
N THR A 105 5.26 3.61 2.51
CA THR A 105 5.00 4.87 1.77
C THR A 105 6.24 5.41 1.06
N GLY A 106 7.43 5.07 1.54
CA GLY A 106 8.71 5.39 0.91
C GLY A 106 9.06 4.57 -0.34
N SER A 107 8.31 3.50 -0.65
CA SER A 107 8.53 2.62 -1.81
C SER A 107 7.98 3.26 -3.09
N THR A 108 8.47 4.44 -3.45
CA THR A 108 7.90 5.31 -4.50
C THR A 108 7.83 4.65 -5.86
N GLU A 109 8.88 3.92 -6.26
CA GLU A 109 8.90 3.22 -7.55
C GLU A 109 7.86 2.09 -7.60
N HIS A 110 7.79 1.26 -6.55
CA HIS A 110 6.80 0.19 -6.46
C HIS A 110 5.38 0.75 -6.49
N ILE A 111 5.11 1.82 -5.74
CA ILE A 111 3.81 2.48 -5.69
C ILE A 111 3.46 3.09 -7.06
N SER A 112 4.42 3.67 -7.77
CA SER A 112 4.20 4.18 -9.14
C SER A 112 3.77 3.06 -10.09
N ARG A 113 4.45 1.92 -10.06
CA ARG A 113 4.09 0.75 -10.88
C ARG A 113 2.71 0.17 -10.51
N ILE A 114 2.35 0.22 -9.22
CA ILE A 114 1.01 -0.17 -8.80
C ILE A 114 -0.04 0.78 -9.39
N TRP A 115 0.22 2.08 -9.45
CA TRP A 115 -0.70 3.03 -10.08
C TRP A 115 -0.87 2.78 -11.59
N GLU A 116 0.18 2.38 -12.30
CA GLU A 116 0.06 1.92 -13.69
C GLU A 116 -0.89 0.73 -13.79
N MET A 117 -0.74 -0.26 -12.89
CA MET A 117 -1.62 -1.43 -12.79
C MET A 117 -3.07 -1.03 -12.47
N VAL A 118 -3.27 -0.11 -11.53
CA VAL A 118 -4.58 0.44 -11.15
C VAL A 118 -5.26 1.09 -12.35
N ASN A 119 -4.54 1.90 -13.13
CA ASN A 119 -5.07 2.55 -14.32
C ASN A 119 -5.58 1.53 -15.36
N ILE A 120 -4.84 0.43 -15.54
CA ILE A 120 -5.27 -0.65 -16.45
C ILE A 120 -6.56 -1.31 -15.93
N LEU A 121 -6.59 -1.64 -14.65
CA LEU A 121 -7.76 -2.28 -14.03
C LEU A 121 -9.01 -1.38 -14.10
N GLU A 122 -8.86 -0.10 -13.77
CA GLU A 122 -9.98 0.86 -13.74
C GLU A 122 -10.54 1.14 -15.12
N ARG A 123 -9.70 1.29 -16.16
CA ARG A 123 -10.18 1.46 -17.54
C ARG A 123 -10.88 0.19 -18.08
N ASN A 124 -10.67 -0.96 -17.45
CA ASN A 124 -11.37 -2.21 -17.72
C ASN A 124 -12.52 -2.51 -16.73
N GLY A 125 -12.95 -1.51 -15.95
CA GLY A 125 -14.13 -1.60 -15.08
C GLY A 125 -13.89 -2.23 -13.72
N ILE A 126 -12.63 -2.43 -13.31
CA ILE A 126 -12.27 -2.96 -11.99
C ILE A 126 -11.81 -1.79 -11.11
N TYR A 127 -12.70 -1.31 -10.26
CA TYR A 127 -12.39 -0.20 -9.36
C TYR A 127 -11.43 -0.61 -8.25
N VAL A 128 -10.39 0.20 -8.04
CA VAL A 128 -9.34 -0.04 -7.03
C VAL A 128 -9.33 1.09 -6.01
N LYS A 129 -9.35 0.73 -4.74
CA LYS A 129 -9.28 1.66 -3.61
C LYS A 129 -7.90 1.61 -2.97
N LYS A 130 -7.29 2.76 -2.75
CA LYS A 130 -6.08 2.90 -1.94
C LYS A 130 -6.44 3.05 -0.46
N ILE A 131 -5.91 2.20 0.38
CA ILE A 131 -6.05 2.27 1.83
C ILE A 131 -4.70 2.49 2.50
N ARG A 132 -4.69 3.16 3.65
CA ARG A 132 -3.49 3.43 4.45
C ARG A 132 -3.72 3.02 5.89
N THR A 133 -2.66 2.56 6.54
CA THR A 133 -2.66 2.22 7.96
C THR A 133 -1.28 2.40 8.59
N ASP A 134 -1.25 2.64 9.88
CA ASP A 134 -0.09 2.56 10.76
C ASP A 134 -0.04 1.21 11.51
N ARG A 135 -1.14 0.42 11.44
CA ARG A 135 -1.32 -0.86 12.14
C ARG A 135 -1.77 -1.94 11.16
N PRO A 136 -0.86 -2.50 10.36
CA PRO A 136 -1.21 -3.46 9.29
C PRO A 136 -1.67 -4.82 9.79
N GLY A 137 -1.32 -5.20 11.02
CA GLY A 137 -1.59 -6.51 11.61
C GLY A 137 -0.38 -7.06 12.37
N TYR A 138 -0.35 -8.38 12.56
CA TYR A 138 0.80 -9.08 13.10
C TYR A 138 1.84 -9.30 11.99
N VAL A 139 2.98 -8.64 12.09
CA VAL A 139 4.03 -8.69 11.07
C VAL A 139 4.62 -10.09 10.99
N ILE A 140 4.59 -10.68 9.79
CA ILE A 140 5.17 -11.98 9.47
C ILE A 140 6.51 -11.80 8.75
N TYR A 141 6.58 -10.81 7.83
CA TYR A 141 7.74 -10.51 7.01
C TYR A 141 7.84 -9.01 6.77
N GLU A 142 9.04 -8.51 6.68
CA GLU A 142 9.32 -7.12 6.35
C GLU A 142 10.64 -7.01 5.60
N ASP A 143 10.67 -6.21 4.54
CA ASP A 143 11.87 -5.82 3.83
C ASP A 143 11.93 -4.29 3.64
N GLU A 144 12.79 -3.82 2.74
CA GLU A 144 12.94 -2.38 2.47
C GLU A 144 11.66 -1.74 1.91
N TRP A 145 10.87 -2.50 1.11
CA TRP A 145 9.77 -1.98 0.32
C TRP A 145 8.38 -2.36 0.84
N GLN A 146 8.28 -3.53 1.44
CA GLN A 146 7.00 -4.14 1.81
C GLN A 146 7.02 -4.75 3.21
N LEU A 147 5.83 -5.00 3.68
CA LEU A 147 5.56 -5.72 4.90
C LEU A 147 4.40 -6.69 4.64
N VAL A 148 4.53 -7.92 5.12
CA VAL A 148 3.45 -8.91 5.13
C VAL A 148 2.97 -9.10 6.56
N ALA A 149 1.68 -8.91 6.79
CA ALA A 149 1.07 -9.03 8.11
C ALA A 149 -0.18 -9.89 8.08
N GLU A 150 -0.38 -10.69 9.12
CA GLU A 150 -1.65 -11.36 9.37
C GLU A 150 -2.63 -10.34 9.97
N PRO A 151 -3.86 -10.20 9.42
CA PRO A 151 -4.82 -9.25 9.93
C PRO A 151 -5.22 -9.58 11.37
N PHE A 152 -5.53 -8.57 12.16
CA PHE A 152 -6.08 -8.78 13.50
C PHE A 152 -7.40 -9.54 13.41
N ARG A 153 -7.52 -10.66 14.11
CA ARG A 153 -8.77 -11.41 14.17
C ARG A 153 -9.85 -10.60 14.87
N LYS A 154 -11.02 -10.50 14.26
CA LYS A 154 -12.19 -9.92 14.94
C LYS A 154 -12.50 -10.73 16.19
N GLY A 155 -12.31 -10.13 17.37
CA GLY A 155 -12.61 -10.75 18.67
C GLY A 155 -11.43 -10.89 19.63
N THR A 156 -10.21 -10.67 19.19
CA THR A 156 -9.06 -10.60 20.10
C THR A 156 -8.66 -9.13 20.25
N MET A 157 -9.38 -8.40 21.13
CA MET A 157 -8.83 -7.17 21.67
C MET A 157 -7.59 -7.58 22.48
N PRO A 158 -6.38 -7.09 22.19
CA PRO A 158 -5.29 -7.19 23.15
C PRO A 158 -5.77 -6.46 24.39
N GLY A 159 -5.86 -7.18 25.50
CA GLY A 159 -6.20 -6.62 26.78
C GLY A 159 -5.32 -5.40 27.07
N ARG A 160 -5.95 -4.40 27.66
CA ARG A 160 -5.28 -3.18 28.13
C ARG A 160 -4.13 -3.52 29.07
#